data_4362673682fa190b26643266df3be3eb
#
_entry.id   4362673682fa190b26643266df3be3eb
#
_cell.length_a   1.000
_cell.length_b   1.000
_cell.length_c   1.000
_cell.angle_alpha   90.00
_cell.angle_beta   90.00
_cell.angle_gamma   90.00
#
_symmetry.space_group_name_H-M   'P 1'
#
loop_
_entity.id
_entity.type
_entity.pdbx_description
1 polymer ?
#
loop_
_entity_poly.entity_id
_entity_poly.type
_entity_poly.pdbx_seq_one_letter_code
_entity_poly.pdbx_strand_id
1 'polypeptide(L)'
;IGNMHSASAPPPDESTFFLHMIQAQLARSAQLVELPDHVGTLLSEPKNEIIVNFPVLMDDGSHRVFKGYRIQHNNVLGPFKGGLRFHPDTRLDECKALAMIMTFKCALMDIPFGGGKGGVKCDPHAFSEAELVRLTRRFTHALGANIGPEYDIPAPDVGTNAKMMVWIMDTFMNIGGGDRSAQQQRVVTGKTLECGGSVGRDKATGQGVVHC
;
A
#
# COMPACT_ATOMS: atom_id res chain seq x y z
N ILE A 1 -44.30 -26.57 -4.75
CA ILE A 1 -43.21 -26.46 -3.73
C ILE A 1 -41.93 -26.70 -4.52
N GLY A 2 -41.34 -25.62 -5.00
CA GLY A 2 -40.16 -25.64 -5.85
C GLY A 2 -38.87 -25.76 -5.02
N ASN A 3 -38.03 -26.71 -5.39
CA ASN A 3 -36.68 -26.85 -4.88
C ASN A 3 -35.86 -25.57 -5.17
N MET A 4 -35.55 -24.80 -4.14
CA MET A 4 -34.48 -23.79 -4.19
C MET A 4 -33.15 -24.55 -4.31
N HIS A 5 -32.58 -24.57 -5.50
CA HIS A 5 -31.19 -24.95 -5.68
C HIS A 5 -30.35 -23.93 -4.90
N SER A 6 -29.70 -24.39 -3.86
CA SER A 6 -28.62 -23.62 -3.19
C SER A 6 -27.51 -23.47 -4.23
N ALA A 7 -27.43 -22.29 -4.85
CA ALA A 7 -26.27 -21.94 -5.65
C ALA A 7 -25.06 -21.96 -4.70
N SER A 8 -24.13 -22.88 -4.93
CA SER A 8 -22.86 -22.89 -4.24
C SER A 8 -22.18 -21.53 -4.48
N ALA A 9 -21.67 -20.90 -3.41
CA ALA A 9 -20.92 -19.68 -3.55
C ALA A 9 -19.76 -19.89 -4.56
N PRO A 10 -19.51 -18.93 -5.46
CA PRO A 10 -18.38 -19.04 -6.38
C PRO A 10 -17.09 -19.26 -5.59
N PRO A 11 -16.11 -20.00 -6.14
CA PRO A 11 -14.83 -20.20 -5.47
C PRO A 11 -14.21 -18.86 -5.12
N PRO A 12 -13.51 -18.77 -3.98
CA PRO A 12 -12.84 -17.54 -3.58
C PRO A 12 -11.86 -17.11 -4.68
N ASP A 13 -11.87 -15.83 -5.01
CA ASP A 13 -10.93 -15.20 -5.90
C ASP A 13 -9.48 -15.41 -5.39
N GLU A 14 -8.50 -15.44 -6.30
CA GLU A 14 -7.07 -15.62 -5.97
C GLU A 14 -6.58 -14.66 -4.88
N SER A 15 -7.05 -13.40 -4.86
CA SER A 15 -6.70 -12.42 -3.83
C SER A 15 -7.24 -12.78 -2.45
N THR A 16 -8.45 -13.30 -2.36
CA THR A 16 -9.07 -13.79 -1.14
C THR A 16 -8.35 -15.06 -0.65
N PHE A 17 -7.97 -15.95 -1.57
CA PHE A 17 -7.16 -17.11 -1.24
C PHE A 17 -5.80 -16.72 -0.66
N PHE A 18 -5.13 -15.72 -1.24
CA PHE A 18 -3.84 -15.22 -0.74
C PHE A 18 -3.97 -14.64 0.67
N LEU A 19 -5.00 -13.85 0.93
CA LEU A 19 -5.27 -13.30 2.28
C LEU A 19 -5.48 -14.43 3.30
N HIS A 20 -6.33 -15.41 2.99
CA HIS A 20 -6.58 -16.55 3.87
C HIS A 20 -5.32 -17.38 4.13
N MET A 21 -4.44 -17.53 3.14
CA MET A 21 -3.16 -18.22 3.30
C MET A 21 -2.26 -17.50 4.30
N ILE A 22 -2.15 -16.17 4.24
CA ILE A 22 -1.36 -15.38 5.19
C ILE A 22 -1.96 -15.43 6.59
N GLN A 23 -3.29 -15.32 6.71
CA GLN A 23 -3.98 -15.45 8.00
C GLN A 23 -3.78 -16.84 8.62
N ALA A 24 -3.82 -17.90 7.82
CA ALA A 24 -3.56 -19.26 8.28
C ALA A 24 -2.10 -19.47 8.74
N GLN A 25 -1.13 -18.83 8.07
CA GLN A 25 0.27 -18.82 8.54
C GLN A 25 0.41 -18.10 9.87
N LEU A 26 -0.23 -16.94 10.04
CA LEU A 26 -0.24 -16.21 11.31
C LEU A 26 -0.83 -17.08 12.43
N ALA A 27 -2.00 -17.70 12.20
CA ALA A 27 -2.65 -18.55 13.20
C ALA A 27 -1.75 -19.72 13.64
N ARG A 28 -1.07 -20.39 12.69
CA ARG A 28 -0.11 -21.46 13.02
C ARG A 28 1.09 -20.94 13.82
N SER A 29 1.64 -19.79 13.44
CA SER A 29 2.76 -19.18 14.15
C SER A 29 2.36 -18.75 15.55
N ALA A 30 1.16 -18.18 15.72
CA ALA A 30 0.61 -17.78 17.00
C ALA A 30 0.49 -18.96 17.99
N GLN A 31 0.06 -20.14 17.50
CA GLN A 31 0.01 -21.37 18.30
C GLN A 31 1.40 -21.82 18.75
N LEU A 32 2.42 -21.75 17.87
CA LEU A 32 3.79 -22.18 18.19
C LEU A 32 4.47 -21.33 19.26
N VAL A 33 4.12 -20.04 19.35
CA VAL A 33 4.69 -19.11 20.35
C VAL A 33 3.74 -18.87 21.53
N GLU A 34 2.66 -19.63 21.63
CA GLU A 34 1.63 -19.50 22.67
C GLU A 34 1.12 -18.06 22.80
N LEU A 35 0.88 -17.41 21.65
CA LEU A 35 0.43 -16.03 21.60
C LEU A 35 -0.98 -15.91 22.23
N PRO A 36 -1.23 -14.95 23.12
CA PRO A 36 -2.57 -14.74 23.67
C PRO A 36 -3.62 -14.49 22.57
N ASP A 37 -4.79 -15.11 22.68
CA ASP A 37 -5.84 -15.08 21.66
C ASP A 37 -6.22 -13.66 21.20
N HIS A 38 -6.31 -12.71 22.13
CA HIS A 38 -6.64 -11.32 21.82
C HIS A 38 -5.57 -10.65 20.96
N VAL A 39 -4.29 -11.00 21.11
CA VAL A 39 -3.20 -10.48 20.27
C VAL A 39 -3.27 -11.10 18.87
N GLY A 40 -3.54 -12.40 18.78
CA GLY A 40 -3.79 -13.09 17.52
C GLY A 40 -4.93 -12.44 16.73
N THR A 41 -6.04 -12.15 17.39
CA THR A 41 -7.21 -11.45 16.81
C THR A 41 -6.83 -10.05 16.28
N LEU A 42 -6.09 -9.26 17.06
CA LEU A 42 -5.65 -7.92 16.64
C LEU A 42 -4.69 -7.96 15.45
N LEU A 43 -3.90 -9.01 15.32
CA LEU A 43 -2.94 -9.17 14.22
C LEU A 43 -3.55 -9.81 12.97
N SER A 44 -4.76 -10.36 13.05
CA SER A 44 -5.44 -10.96 11.89
C SER A 44 -6.18 -9.96 11.01
N GLU A 45 -6.41 -8.74 11.51
CA GLU A 45 -7.18 -7.72 10.79
C GLU A 45 -6.41 -6.39 10.70
N PRO A 46 -6.56 -5.64 9.60
CA PRO A 46 -5.97 -4.32 9.49
C PRO A 46 -6.70 -3.31 10.39
N LYS A 47 -5.95 -2.36 10.93
CA LYS A 47 -6.49 -1.29 11.75
C LYS A 47 -7.36 -0.32 10.95
N ASN A 48 -6.98 -0.01 9.71
CA ASN A 48 -7.74 0.86 8.81
C ASN A 48 -7.73 0.33 7.37
N GLU A 49 -8.88 0.41 6.71
CA GLU A 49 -9.07 0.12 5.30
C GLU A 49 -9.60 1.38 4.60
N ILE A 50 -8.76 2.01 3.78
CA ILE A 50 -9.11 3.23 3.07
C ILE A 50 -9.32 2.89 1.60
N ILE A 51 -10.53 3.12 1.12
CA ILE A 51 -10.93 2.94 -0.28
C ILE A 51 -11.33 4.29 -0.82
N VAL A 52 -10.71 4.70 -1.91
CA VAL A 52 -10.99 5.99 -2.55
C VAL A 52 -11.37 5.79 -4.01
N ASN A 53 -12.35 6.57 -4.47
CA ASN A 53 -12.68 6.68 -5.88
C ASN A 53 -12.41 8.14 -6.31
N PHE A 54 -11.61 8.32 -7.35
CA PHE A 54 -11.19 9.66 -7.74
C PHE A 54 -11.15 9.81 -9.27
N PRO A 55 -11.63 10.96 -9.80
CA PRO A 55 -11.61 11.23 -11.23
C PRO A 55 -10.24 11.75 -11.67
N VAL A 56 -9.82 11.33 -12.87
CA VAL A 56 -8.62 11.81 -13.55
C VAL A 56 -9.00 12.28 -14.95
N LEU A 57 -8.52 13.46 -15.35
CA LEU A 57 -8.63 13.97 -16.72
C LEU A 57 -7.61 13.23 -17.59
N MET A 58 -8.11 12.58 -18.65
CA MET A 58 -7.28 11.86 -19.61
C MET A 58 -6.78 12.80 -20.73
N ASP A 59 -5.82 12.33 -21.53
CA ASP A 59 -5.25 13.14 -22.62
C ASP A 59 -6.26 13.41 -23.75
N ASP A 60 -7.26 12.55 -23.90
CA ASP A 60 -8.37 12.72 -24.85
C ASP A 60 -9.46 13.70 -24.37
N GLY A 61 -9.29 14.31 -23.19
CA GLY A 61 -10.24 15.23 -22.58
C GLY A 61 -11.37 14.54 -21.79
N SER A 62 -11.45 13.23 -21.79
CA SER A 62 -12.42 12.48 -20.98
C SER A 62 -12.04 12.45 -19.49
N HIS A 63 -13.02 12.17 -18.64
CA HIS A 63 -12.78 11.89 -17.22
C HIS A 63 -12.95 10.40 -16.95
N ARG A 64 -11.95 9.79 -16.33
CA ARG A 64 -11.98 8.40 -15.92
C ARG A 64 -11.90 8.28 -14.40
N VAL A 65 -12.75 7.47 -13.80
CA VAL A 65 -12.75 7.24 -12.34
C VAL A 65 -11.89 6.02 -12.04
N PHE A 66 -10.95 6.18 -11.10
CA PHE A 66 -10.08 5.13 -10.62
C PHE A 66 -10.42 4.77 -9.18
N LYS A 67 -10.20 3.50 -8.84
CA LYS A 67 -10.32 3.00 -7.47
C LYS A 67 -8.92 2.78 -6.91
N GLY A 68 -8.67 3.35 -5.73
CA GLY A 68 -7.43 3.21 -4.99
C GLY A 68 -7.66 2.67 -3.60
N TYR A 69 -6.63 2.04 -3.04
CA TYR A 69 -6.61 1.40 -1.74
C TYR A 69 -5.41 1.87 -0.92
N ARG A 70 -5.61 2.03 0.40
CA ARG A 70 -4.52 2.11 1.37
C ARG A 70 -4.93 1.37 2.62
N ILE A 71 -4.24 0.26 2.89
CA ILE A 71 -4.48 -0.60 4.04
C ILE A 71 -3.38 -0.33 5.05
N GLN A 72 -3.78 -0.04 6.27
CA GLN A 72 -2.93 0.30 7.41
C GLN A 72 -3.15 -0.81 8.45
N HIS A 73 -2.24 -1.80 8.43
CA HIS A 73 -2.46 -3.03 9.20
C HIS A 73 -2.14 -2.81 10.69
N ASN A 74 -0.91 -2.48 11.04
CA ASN A 74 -0.51 -2.30 12.43
C ASN A 74 0.58 -1.22 12.54
N ASN A 75 0.54 -0.40 13.58
CA ASN A 75 1.48 0.68 13.83
C ASN A 75 2.01 0.72 15.27
N VAL A 76 2.03 -0.40 15.96
CA VAL A 76 2.55 -0.50 17.33
C VAL A 76 4.05 -0.20 17.39
N LEU A 77 4.82 -0.62 16.37
CA LEU A 77 6.26 -0.36 16.28
C LEU A 77 6.62 1.01 15.69
N GLY A 78 5.67 1.70 15.07
CA GLY A 78 5.90 3.00 14.44
C GLY A 78 4.94 3.25 13.27
N PRO A 79 5.15 4.31 12.48
CA PRO A 79 4.29 4.68 11.36
C PRO A 79 4.04 3.50 10.41
N PHE A 80 2.83 3.42 9.84
CA PHE A 80 2.55 2.44 8.79
C PHE A 80 3.54 2.61 7.63
N LYS A 81 4.04 1.51 7.10
CA LYS A 81 5.06 1.51 6.05
C LYS A 81 4.79 0.45 5.01
N GLY A 82 4.80 0.83 3.72
CA GLY A 82 4.68 -0.14 2.64
C GLY A 82 4.45 0.47 1.27
N GLY A 83 4.54 -0.37 0.23
CA GLY A 83 4.50 0.04 -1.17
C GLY A 83 3.12 0.48 -1.65
N LEU A 84 3.13 1.23 -2.76
CA LEU A 84 1.96 1.53 -3.58
C LEU A 84 2.10 0.79 -4.91
N ARG A 85 1.17 -0.11 -5.20
CA ARG A 85 1.14 -0.91 -6.43
C ARG A 85 0.15 -0.32 -7.44
N PHE A 86 0.59 -0.10 -8.68
CA PHE A 86 -0.30 0.22 -9.79
C PHE A 86 -0.35 -1.00 -10.71
N HIS A 87 -1.48 -1.72 -10.65
CA HIS A 87 -1.65 -2.96 -11.40
C HIS A 87 -3.14 -3.21 -11.70
N PRO A 88 -3.50 -3.77 -12.86
CA PRO A 88 -4.91 -4.06 -13.20
C PRO A 88 -5.59 -5.02 -12.21
N ASP A 89 -4.84 -5.91 -11.59
CA ASP A 89 -5.36 -6.87 -10.60
C ASP A 89 -5.29 -6.39 -9.15
N THR A 90 -4.87 -5.14 -8.90
CA THR A 90 -4.86 -4.60 -7.53
C THR A 90 -6.26 -4.67 -6.91
N ARG A 91 -6.36 -5.38 -5.78
CA ARG A 91 -7.59 -5.65 -5.03
C ARG A 91 -7.41 -5.40 -3.54
N LEU A 92 -8.53 -5.26 -2.83
CA LEU A 92 -8.55 -5.00 -1.39
C LEU A 92 -7.87 -6.11 -0.60
N ASP A 93 -8.25 -7.37 -0.83
CA ASP A 93 -7.74 -8.52 -0.09
C ASP A 93 -6.24 -8.75 -0.32
N GLU A 94 -5.76 -8.53 -1.55
CA GLU A 94 -4.33 -8.53 -1.84
C GLU A 94 -3.59 -7.44 -1.02
N CYS A 95 -4.15 -6.23 -0.97
CA CYS A 95 -3.57 -5.14 -0.18
C CYS A 95 -3.57 -5.46 1.32
N LYS A 96 -4.63 -6.12 1.84
CA LYS A 96 -4.68 -6.59 3.23
C LYS A 96 -3.56 -7.58 3.53
N ALA A 97 -3.46 -8.64 2.72
CA ALA A 97 -2.41 -9.65 2.88
C ALA A 97 -1.01 -9.04 2.87
N LEU A 98 -0.74 -8.18 1.91
CA LEU A 98 0.57 -7.52 1.77
C LEU A 98 0.84 -6.51 2.90
N ALA A 99 -0.16 -5.82 3.44
CA ALA A 99 -0.02 -4.93 4.59
C ALA A 99 0.31 -5.70 5.87
N MET A 100 -0.32 -6.87 6.06
CA MET A 100 0.00 -7.81 7.15
C MET A 100 1.46 -8.29 7.04
N ILE A 101 1.89 -8.74 5.87
CA ILE A 101 3.28 -9.15 5.61
C ILE A 101 4.24 -8.01 5.93
N MET A 102 3.92 -6.76 5.58
CA MET A 102 4.78 -5.61 5.89
C MET A 102 4.95 -5.39 7.38
N THR A 103 3.92 -5.60 8.21
CA THR A 103 4.04 -5.53 9.68
C THR A 103 5.09 -6.52 10.19
N PHE A 104 4.96 -7.79 9.81
CA PHE A 104 5.90 -8.82 10.25
C PHE A 104 7.31 -8.63 9.68
N LYS A 105 7.41 -8.15 8.44
CA LYS A 105 8.68 -7.84 7.81
C LYS A 105 9.44 -6.73 8.55
N CYS A 106 8.76 -5.67 8.96
CA CYS A 106 9.35 -4.60 9.75
C CYS A 106 9.76 -5.10 11.15
N ALA A 107 8.91 -5.88 11.80
CA ALA A 107 9.19 -6.46 13.11
C ALA A 107 10.39 -7.42 13.07
N LEU A 108 10.47 -8.28 12.04
CA LEU A 108 11.58 -9.23 11.86
C LEU A 108 12.93 -8.52 11.73
N MET A 109 12.94 -7.36 11.08
CA MET A 109 14.15 -6.56 10.86
C MET A 109 14.42 -5.55 11.99
N ASP A 110 13.60 -5.58 13.05
CA ASP A 110 13.69 -4.66 14.21
C ASP A 110 13.78 -3.18 13.80
N ILE A 111 12.97 -2.79 12.81
CA ILE A 111 12.89 -1.40 12.36
C ILE A 111 11.62 -0.73 12.90
N PRO A 112 11.68 0.56 13.28
CA PRO A 112 10.59 1.26 13.96
C PRO A 112 9.46 1.67 13.00
N PHE A 113 8.88 0.70 12.30
CA PHE A 113 7.77 0.89 11.39
C PHE A 113 6.71 -0.19 11.56
N GLY A 114 5.48 0.20 11.31
CA GLY A 114 4.36 -0.70 11.16
C GLY A 114 4.21 -1.23 9.74
N GLY A 115 3.06 -1.83 9.44
CA GLY A 115 2.75 -2.38 8.12
C GLY A 115 1.63 -1.64 7.42
N GLY A 116 1.88 -1.25 6.18
CA GLY A 116 0.90 -0.68 5.29
C GLY A 116 1.10 -1.16 3.85
N LYS A 117 0.03 -1.12 3.07
CA LYS A 117 0.06 -1.43 1.64
C LYS A 117 -1.05 -0.70 0.93
N GLY A 118 -0.84 -0.36 -0.32
CA GLY A 118 -1.90 0.24 -1.13
C GLY A 118 -1.62 0.15 -2.61
N GLY A 119 -2.48 0.78 -3.38
CA GLY A 119 -2.31 0.85 -4.82
C GLY A 119 -3.54 1.38 -5.53
N VAL A 120 -3.44 1.42 -6.83
CA VAL A 120 -4.54 1.81 -7.73
C VAL A 120 -4.77 0.69 -8.73
N LYS A 121 -6.02 0.34 -8.93
CA LYS A 121 -6.41 -0.63 -9.96
C LYS A 121 -6.31 0.04 -11.34
N CYS A 122 -5.15 -0.12 -12.00
CA CYS A 122 -4.90 0.41 -13.33
C CYS A 122 -3.70 -0.30 -13.98
N ASP A 123 -3.63 -0.25 -15.31
CA ASP A 123 -2.42 -0.64 -16.03
C ASP A 123 -1.56 0.60 -16.28
N PRO A 124 -0.44 0.79 -15.56
CA PRO A 124 0.39 1.99 -15.72
C PRO A 124 1.03 2.10 -17.10
N HIS A 125 1.19 0.98 -17.83
CA HIS A 125 1.78 0.97 -19.18
C HIS A 125 0.81 1.48 -20.25
N ALA A 126 -0.48 1.54 -19.95
CA ALA A 126 -1.51 2.03 -20.85
C ALA A 126 -1.68 3.57 -20.81
N PHE A 127 -0.89 4.27 -19.98
CA PHE A 127 -1.02 5.71 -19.78
C PHE A 127 0.22 6.48 -20.24
N SER A 128 0.00 7.72 -20.71
CA SER A 128 1.08 8.67 -20.89
C SER A 128 1.71 9.10 -19.55
N GLU A 129 2.92 9.66 -19.58
CA GLU A 129 3.53 10.20 -18.36
C GLU A 129 2.66 11.31 -17.74
N ALA A 130 2.02 12.15 -18.57
CA ALA A 130 1.14 13.21 -18.11
C ALA A 130 -0.11 12.66 -17.38
N GLU A 131 -0.68 11.58 -17.90
CA GLU A 131 -1.80 10.87 -17.24
C GLU A 131 -1.37 10.24 -15.93
N LEU A 132 -0.18 9.59 -15.88
CA LEU A 132 0.37 9.02 -14.65
C LEU A 132 0.65 10.09 -13.58
N VAL A 133 1.13 11.28 -13.98
CA VAL A 133 1.27 12.43 -13.06
C VAL A 133 -0.08 12.81 -12.47
N ARG A 134 -1.10 13.02 -13.31
CA ARG A 134 -2.44 13.39 -12.85
C ARG A 134 -3.05 12.32 -11.95
N LEU A 135 -2.94 11.04 -12.35
CA LEU A 135 -3.45 9.89 -11.58
C LEU A 135 -2.79 9.83 -10.20
N THR A 136 -1.46 9.92 -10.14
CA THR A 136 -0.69 9.86 -8.88
C THR A 136 -1.04 11.04 -7.96
N ARG A 137 -1.11 12.26 -8.50
CA ARG A 137 -1.49 13.46 -7.73
C ARG A 137 -2.92 13.39 -7.22
N ARG A 138 -3.88 12.95 -8.04
CA ARG A 138 -5.28 12.78 -7.63
C ARG A 138 -5.44 11.71 -6.58
N PHE A 139 -4.72 10.60 -6.69
CA PHE A 139 -4.70 9.57 -5.67
C PHE A 139 -4.14 10.09 -4.34
N THR A 140 -3.03 10.84 -4.38
CA THR A 140 -2.45 11.49 -3.19
C THR A 140 -3.44 12.44 -2.54
N HIS A 141 -4.14 13.27 -3.32
CA HIS A 141 -5.21 14.14 -2.84
C HIS A 141 -6.33 13.36 -2.17
N ALA A 142 -6.76 12.24 -2.78
CA ALA A 142 -7.83 11.42 -2.23
C ALA A 142 -7.44 10.73 -0.91
N LEU A 143 -6.17 10.39 -0.73
CA LEU A 143 -5.64 9.89 0.54
C LEU A 143 -5.56 11.00 1.61
N GLY A 144 -5.22 12.23 1.22
CA GLY A 144 -5.19 13.39 2.11
C GLY A 144 -4.34 13.16 3.37
N ALA A 145 -4.94 13.42 4.54
CA ALA A 145 -4.29 13.27 5.84
C ALA A 145 -4.12 11.81 6.30
N ASN A 146 -4.58 10.82 5.51
CA ASN A 146 -4.37 9.41 5.83
C ASN A 146 -2.95 8.92 5.55
N ILE A 147 -2.11 9.73 4.91
CA ILE A 147 -0.67 9.51 4.78
C ILE A 147 0.08 10.68 5.43
N GLY A 148 1.32 10.43 5.85
CA GLY A 148 2.14 11.46 6.48
C GLY A 148 3.41 10.89 7.09
N PRO A 149 4.44 11.73 7.31
CA PRO A 149 5.75 11.28 7.78
C PRO A 149 5.74 10.62 9.17
N GLU A 150 4.79 10.99 10.02
CA GLU A 150 4.64 10.45 11.38
C GLU A 150 3.53 9.40 11.51
N TYR A 151 2.80 9.12 10.41
CA TYR A 151 1.63 8.26 10.48
C TYR A 151 1.65 7.09 9.49
N ASP A 152 1.83 7.38 8.19
CA ASP A 152 1.82 6.37 7.14
C ASP A 152 2.70 6.80 5.96
N ILE A 153 3.74 6.03 5.69
CA ILE A 153 4.81 6.37 4.75
C ILE A 153 4.81 5.40 3.57
N PRO A 154 4.21 5.78 2.43
CA PRO A 154 4.27 5.00 1.20
C PRO A 154 5.69 4.82 0.63
N ALA A 155 5.84 3.83 -0.24
CA ALA A 155 7.08 3.51 -0.95
C ALA A 155 6.76 2.99 -2.36
N PRO A 156 7.75 2.89 -3.27
CA PRO A 156 7.55 2.24 -4.56
C PRO A 156 7.24 0.75 -4.44
N ASP A 157 6.46 0.25 -5.39
CA ASP A 157 6.16 -1.17 -5.59
C ASP A 157 5.93 -1.45 -7.09
N VAL A 158 5.35 -2.59 -7.45
CA VAL A 158 5.04 -2.94 -8.84
C VAL A 158 4.22 -1.82 -9.51
N GLY A 159 4.64 -1.40 -10.70
CA GLY A 159 3.98 -0.36 -11.48
C GLY A 159 4.17 1.07 -10.97
N THR A 160 5.00 1.28 -9.92
CA THR A 160 5.39 2.61 -9.44
C THR A 160 6.91 2.76 -9.37
N ASN A 161 7.40 4.00 -9.35
CA ASN A 161 8.81 4.30 -9.40
C ASN A 161 9.19 5.55 -8.58
N ALA A 162 10.48 5.88 -8.59
CA ALA A 162 11.01 7.01 -7.83
C ALA A 162 10.43 8.38 -8.24
N LYS A 163 10.15 8.58 -9.52
CA LYS A 163 9.49 9.82 -10.00
C LYS A 163 8.09 9.97 -9.42
N MET A 164 7.32 8.88 -9.39
CA MET A 164 5.96 8.89 -8.82
C MET A 164 5.99 9.22 -7.32
N MET A 165 7.00 8.75 -6.58
CA MET A 165 7.21 9.13 -5.18
C MET A 165 7.49 10.63 -5.03
N VAL A 166 8.22 11.23 -5.95
CA VAL A 166 8.42 12.70 -5.95
C VAL A 166 7.10 13.43 -6.19
N TRP A 167 6.24 12.93 -7.12
CA TRP A 167 4.92 13.53 -7.35
C TRP A 167 3.99 13.42 -6.14
N ILE A 168 4.06 12.31 -5.40
CA ILE A 168 3.32 12.15 -4.13
C ILE A 168 3.81 13.16 -3.11
N MET A 169 5.12 13.25 -2.90
CA MET A 169 5.73 14.19 -1.96
C MET A 169 5.35 15.65 -2.26
N ASP A 170 5.53 16.07 -3.52
CA ASP A 170 5.19 17.43 -3.96
C ASP A 170 3.70 17.73 -3.75
N THR A 171 2.82 16.79 -4.09
CA THR A 171 1.38 16.95 -3.92
C THR A 171 1.02 17.04 -2.44
N PHE A 172 1.56 16.16 -1.60
CA PHE A 172 1.30 16.15 -0.16
C PHE A 172 1.69 17.47 0.51
N MET A 173 2.88 17.99 0.21
CA MET A 173 3.34 19.27 0.75
C MET A 173 2.45 20.46 0.34
N ASN A 174 1.78 20.36 -0.81
CA ASN A 174 0.86 21.42 -1.27
C ASN A 174 -0.56 21.30 -0.68
N ILE A 175 -1.00 20.10 -0.25
CA ILE A 175 -2.32 19.89 0.39
C ILE A 175 -2.34 20.55 1.79
N GLY A 176 -1.29 20.41 2.57
CA GLY A 176 -1.20 20.86 3.96
C GLY A 176 -0.99 22.37 4.18
N GLY A 177 -1.39 23.23 3.22
CA GLY A 177 -1.18 24.67 3.34
C GLY A 177 0.21 25.13 2.92
N GLY A 178 0.95 24.29 2.20
CA GLY A 178 2.26 24.65 1.62
C GLY A 178 3.43 24.52 2.59
N ASP A 179 3.29 23.76 3.67
CA ASP A 179 4.43 23.42 4.53
C ASP A 179 5.42 22.53 3.75
N ARG A 180 6.52 23.15 3.34
CA ARG A 180 7.61 22.50 2.59
C ARG A 180 8.80 22.15 3.48
N SER A 181 8.57 21.96 4.77
CA SER A 181 9.62 21.57 5.70
C SER A 181 10.29 20.25 5.30
N ALA A 182 11.53 20.06 5.71
CA ALA A 182 12.26 18.82 5.50
C ALA A 182 11.55 17.61 6.13
N GLN A 183 10.71 17.84 7.16
CA GLN A 183 9.89 16.80 7.79
C GLN A 183 8.79 16.32 6.85
N GLN A 184 8.08 17.21 6.16
CA GLN A 184 7.02 16.85 5.21
C GLN A 184 7.55 16.07 4.00
N GLN A 185 8.81 16.30 3.62
CA GLN A 185 9.47 15.52 2.55
C GLN A 185 9.63 14.03 2.90
N ARG A 186 9.53 13.67 4.18
CA ARG A 186 9.62 12.28 4.66
C ARG A 186 8.34 11.48 4.49
N VAL A 187 7.28 12.07 3.94
CA VAL A 187 5.99 11.39 3.67
C VAL A 187 6.13 10.13 2.82
N VAL A 188 7.15 10.02 1.99
CA VAL A 188 7.44 8.84 1.17
C VAL A 188 8.92 8.48 1.18
N THR A 189 9.23 7.20 0.93
CA THR A 189 10.59 6.73 0.66
C THR A 189 10.75 6.30 -0.79
N GLY A 190 11.99 6.07 -1.23
CA GLY A 190 12.29 5.62 -2.58
C GLY A 190 12.17 6.70 -3.65
N LYS A 191 12.28 7.97 -3.27
CA LYS A 191 12.40 9.13 -4.16
C LYS A 191 13.71 9.08 -4.94
N THR A 192 13.82 9.94 -5.97
CA THR A 192 15.10 10.19 -6.64
C THR A 192 16.11 10.82 -5.67
N LEU A 193 17.40 10.64 -5.93
CA LEU A 193 18.47 11.15 -5.03
C LEU A 193 18.40 12.66 -4.88
N GLU A 194 18.12 13.38 -5.96
CA GLU A 194 18.00 14.84 -5.99
C GLU A 194 16.86 15.38 -5.13
N CYS A 195 15.86 14.51 -4.87
CA CYS A 195 14.70 14.82 -4.03
C CYS A 195 14.77 14.19 -2.63
N GLY A 196 15.97 13.88 -2.16
CA GLY A 196 16.19 13.32 -0.82
C GLY A 196 15.99 11.80 -0.73
N GLY A 197 16.18 11.08 -1.82
CA GLY A 197 16.24 9.62 -1.85
C GLY A 197 17.54 9.09 -1.22
N SER A 198 17.51 7.82 -0.80
CA SER A 198 18.69 7.16 -0.20
C SER A 198 19.50 6.43 -1.26
N VAL A 199 20.83 6.54 -1.19
CA VAL A 199 21.78 5.78 -2.02
C VAL A 199 21.61 4.29 -1.75
N GLY A 200 21.70 3.46 -2.81
CA GLY A 200 21.64 2.00 -2.71
C GLY A 200 20.23 1.41 -2.73
N ARG A 201 19.17 2.21 -2.72
CA ARG A 201 17.79 1.72 -2.79
C ARG A 201 17.51 0.89 -4.04
N ASP A 202 18.13 1.25 -5.16
CA ASP A 202 18.03 0.57 -6.45
C ASP A 202 18.50 -0.89 -6.40
N LYS A 203 19.48 -1.19 -5.56
CA LYS A 203 20.09 -2.54 -5.40
C LYS A 203 19.58 -3.29 -4.18
N ALA A 204 18.97 -2.60 -3.20
CA ALA A 204 18.69 -3.14 -1.87
C ALA A 204 17.85 -4.44 -1.91
N THR A 205 16.85 -4.53 -2.78
CA THR A 205 15.99 -5.72 -2.88
C THR A 205 16.79 -6.93 -3.38
N GLY A 206 17.56 -6.77 -4.47
CA GLY A 206 18.41 -7.84 -5.01
C GLY A 206 19.52 -8.26 -4.04
N GLN A 207 20.17 -7.30 -3.39
CA GLN A 207 21.17 -7.58 -2.35
C GLN A 207 20.56 -8.36 -1.19
N GLY A 208 19.36 -8.01 -0.72
CA GLY A 208 18.68 -8.76 0.32
C GLY A 208 18.44 -10.22 -0.06
N VAL A 209 18.01 -10.48 -1.29
CA VAL A 209 17.83 -11.86 -1.80
C VAL A 209 19.14 -12.63 -1.84
N VAL A 210 20.26 -11.98 -2.18
CA VAL A 210 21.60 -12.64 -2.21
C VAL A 210 22.09 -12.98 -0.80
N HIS A 211 21.66 -12.24 0.23
CA HIS A 211 22.06 -12.49 1.62
C HIS A 211 21.21 -13.54 2.34
N CYS A 212 20.06 -13.94 1.78
CA CYS A 212 19.22 -15.04 2.30
C CYS A 212 19.61 -16.38 1.72
#